data_460bcf1e1d72ce05937d998b082fdf1d
#
_entry.id   460bcf1e1d72ce05937d998b082fdf1d
#
_cell.length_a   1.000
_cell.length_b   1.000
_cell.length_c   1.000
_cell.angle_alpha   90.00
_cell.angle_beta   90.00
_cell.angle_gamma   90.00
#
_symmetry.space_group_name_H-M   'P 1'
#
loop_
_entity.id
_entity.type
_entity.pdbx_description
1 polymer ?
#
loop_
_entity_poly.entity_id
_entity_poly.type
_entity_poly.pdbx_seq_one_letter_code
_entity_poly.pdbx_strand_id
1 'polypeptide(L)'
;MQVITKNLKNLKLAKKFMEEARQIRLPFLERSKSRQSYLFEDGEKVLINLPRGGVMRGGDVLVDEDGKFYLVTSLPENILKVSSPNRLSLMRAAYHLGNRHIPIEVGLNYLHLEEDPVLADMLKQLGVEVTKECLAFEPEHGAYGGGHKHGHDESFAEDYAVAQSVFESHHHPHHGHTHDHDHPH
;
A
#
# COMPACT_ATOMS: atom_id res chain seq x y z
N MET A 1 11.26 12.76 -26.55
CA MET A 1 10.57 12.70 -25.24
C MET A 1 11.16 11.51 -24.51
N GLN A 2 11.78 11.73 -23.37
CA GLN A 2 12.42 10.66 -22.59
C GLN A 2 11.37 9.77 -21.95
N VAL A 3 11.67 8.46 -21.87
CA VAL A 3 10.76 7.45 -21.31
C VAL A 3 11.40 6.79 -20.10
N ILE A 4 10.79 6.92 -18.95
CA ILE A 4 11.19 6.28 -17.69
C ILE A 4 10.59 4.88 -17.69
N THR A 5 11.43 3.85 -17.61
CA THR A 5 11.03 2.44 -17.75
C THR A 5 11.32 1.59 -16.52
N LYS A 6 12.15 2.09 -15.58
CA LYS A 6 12.56 1.33 -14.40
C LYS A 6 12.32 2.13 -13.11
N ASN A 7 11.91 1.43 -12.07
CA ASN A 7 11.88 1.93 -10.70
C ASN A 7 12.81 1.06 -9.85
N LEU A 8 13.90 1.68 -9.39
CA LEU A 8 14.89 1.05 -8.49
C LEU A 8 14.44 1.30 -7.06
N LYS A 9 13.62 0.41 -6.54
CA LYS A 9 13.10 0.49 -5.17
C LYS A 9 14.23 0.28 -4.16
N ASN A 10 14.19 1.03 -3.07
CA ASN A 10 15.13 0.90 -1.95
C ASN A 10 16.61 1.07 -2.32
N LEU A 11 16.92 1.67 -3.47
CA LEU A 11 18.30 1.94 -3.83
C LEU A 11 18.85 3.08 -2.96
N LYS A 12 19.84 2.77 -2.13
CA LYS A 12 20.59 3.78 -1.38
C LYS A 12 21.65 4.39 -2.30
N LEU A 13 21.28 5.44 -3.01
CA LEU A 13 22.26 6.24 -3.75
C LEU A 13 23.12 7.06 -2.79
N ALA A 14 24.35 7.35 -3.20
CA ALA A 14 25.19 8.32 -2.50
C ALA A 14 24.45 9.68 -2.44
N LYS A 15 24.57 10.39 -1.30
CA LYS A 15 23.86 11.65 -1.05
C LYS A 15 24.00 12.65 -2.19
N LYS A 16 25.20 12.75 -2.78
CA LYS A 16 25.49 13.61 -3.92
C LYS A 16 24.59 13.31 -5.14
N PHE A 17 24.35 12.04 -5.46
CA PHE A 17 23.46 11.68 -6.57
C PHE A 17 22.01 12.03 -6.29
N MET A 18 21.57 11.94 -5.05
CA MET A 18 20.21 12.32 -4.66
C MET A 18 19.99 13.83 -4.76
N GLU A 19 21.02 14.63 -4.47
CA GLU A 19 20.98 16.09 -4.56
C GLU A 19 21.00 16.58 -6.01
N GLU A 20 21.66 15.87 -6.92
CA GLU A 20 21.78 16.20 -8.36
C GLU A 20 20.62 15.60 -9.20
N ALA A 21 19.91 14.59 -8.70
CA ALA A 21 18.83 13.95 -9.43
C ALA A 21 17.62 14.90 -9.57
N ARG A 22 17.04 14.93 -10.77
CA ARG A 22 15.78 15.67 -10.99
C ARG A 22 14.65 15.05 -10.20
N GLN A 23 13.87 15.89 -9.53
CA GLN A 23 12.79 15.42 -8.68
C GLN A 23 11.46 15.32 -9.44
N ILE A 24 10.82 14.16 -9.33
CA ILE A 24 9.44 13.92 -9.77
C ILE A 24 8.56 13.98 -8.53
N ARG A 25 7.82 15.07 -8.39
CA ARG A 25 7.03 15.42 -7.20
C ARG A 25 5.57 15.12 -7.46
N LEU A 26 5.02 14.10 -6.78
CA LEU A 26 3.68 13.58 -7.05
C LEU A 26 2.93 13.26 -5.75
N PRO A 27 1.60 13.52 -5.68
CA PRO A 27 0.74 13.00 -4.62
C PRO A 27 0.53 11.48 -4.79
N PHE A 28 -0.03 10.82 -3.78
CA PHE A 28 -0.17 9.36 -3.76
C PHE A 28 -0.92 8.80 -4.97
N LEU A 29 -2.05 9.39 -5.33
CA LEU A 29 -2.85 8.91 -6.47
C LEU A 29 -2.06 8.90 -7.79
N GLU A 30 -1.25 9.94 -8.02
CA GLU A 30 -0.39 10.01 -9.22
C GLU A 30 0.77 9.01 -9.11
N ARG A 31 1.34 8.79 -7.92
CA ARG A 31 2.39 7.79 -7.71
C ARG A 31 1.91 6.35 -7.91
N SER A 32 0.62 6.11 -7.83
CA SER A 32 -0.01 4.81 -8.09
C SER A 32 -0.19 4.49 -9.58
N LYS A 33 -0.05 5.49 -10.46
CA LYS A 33 -0.17 5.29 -11.90
C LYS A 33 1.12 4.75 -12.50
N SER A 34 1.05 3.60 -13.13
CA SER A 34 2.19 3.00 -13.85
C SER A 34 2.50 3.70 -15.19
N ARG A 35 1.55 4.47 -15.72
CA ARG A 35 1.71 5.14 -17.02
C ARG A 35 1.12 6.54 -16.96
N GLN A 36 1.99 7.56 -17.09
CA GLN A 36 1.62 8.97 -17.10
C GLN A 36 2.73 9.85 -17.66
N SER A 37 2.41 11.07 -18.03
CA SER A 37 3.44 12.08 -18.38
C SER A 37 3.66 13.02 -17.20
N TYR A 38 4.91 13.42 -17.01
CA TYR A 38 5.29 14.42 -16.01
C TYR A 38 5.94 15.62 -16.72
N LEU A 39 5.51 16.83 -16.36
CA LEU A 39 6.04 18.08 -16.89
C LEU A 39 6.85 18.77 -15.79
N PHE A 40 8.14 18.99 -16.06
CA PHE A 40 9.00 19.76 -15.15
C PHE A 40 8.77 21.26 -15.30
N GLU A 41 9.22 22.04 -14.30
CA GLU A 41 9.06 23.50 -14.27
C GLU A 41 9.78 24.21 -15.45
N ASP A 42 10.85 23.60 -15.98
CA ASP A 42 11.59 24.10 -17.16
C ASP A 42 10.92 23.77 -18.50
N GLY A 43 9.73 23.14 -18.47
CA GLY A 43 8.97 22.74 -19.66
C GLY A 43 9.39 21.41 -20.28
N GLU A 44 10.42 20.72 -19.74
CA GLU A 44 10.77 19.38 -20.18
C GLU A 44 9.68 18.38 -19.77
N LYS A 45 9.27 17.51 -20.68
CA LYS A 45 8.26 16.48 -20.46
C LYS A 45 8.87 15.09 -20.58
N VAL A 46 8.57 14.24 -19.58
CA VAL A 46 8.95 12.83 -19.59
C VAL A 46 7.71 11.95 -19.54
N LEU A 47 7.82 10.75 -20.10
CA LEU A 47 6.79 9.72 -20.00
C LEU A 47 7.24 8.69 -18.96
N ILE A 48 6.45 8.50 -17.92
CA ILE A 48 6.61 7.40 -16.97
C ILE A 48 5.85 6.20 -17.54
N ASN A 49 6.55 5.08 -17.77
CA ASN A 49 5.98 3.83 -18.29
C ASN A 49 6.57 2.65 -17.52
N LEU A 50 6.06 2.44 -16.32
CA LEU A 50 6.51 1.39 -15.39
C LEU A 50 5.63 0.12 -15.51
N PRO A 51 6.10 -1.04 -15.06
CA PRO A 51 5.28 -2.23 -14.92
C PRO A 51 4.04 -1.96 -14.05
N ARG A 52 2.92 -2.58 -14.42
CA ARG A 52 1.67 -2.44 -13.66
C ARG A 52 1.78 -3.06 -12.27
N GLY A 53 0.96 -2.56 -11.34
CA GLY A 53 0.83 -3.12 -10.00
C GLY A 53 1.84 -2.61 -8.98
N GLY A 54 2.67 -1.62 -9.34
CA GLY A 54 3.59 -0.97 -8.42
C GLY A 54 3.17 0.47 -8.10
N VAL A 55 3.49 0.92 -6.89
CA VAL A 55 3.38 2.33 -6.48
C VAL A 55 4.80 2.89 -6.40
N MET A 56 5.00 4.09 -6.93
CA MET A 56 6.22 4.86 -6.72
C MET A 56 6.21 5.43 -5.30
N ARG A 57 7.24 5.14 -4.52
CA ARG A 57 7.39 5.64 -3.15
C ARG A 57 8.29 6.87 -3.10
N GLY A 58 8.09 7.71 -2.09
CA GLY A 58 9.05 8.76 -1.79
C GLY A 58 10.44 8.17 -1.54
N GLY A 59 11.45 8.70 -2.24
CA GLY A 59 12.81 8.16 -2.22
C GLY A 59 13.11 7.09 -3.26
N ASP A 60 12.13 6.61 -4.01
CA ASP A 60 12.38 5.71 -5.15
C ASP A 60 13.19 6.45 -6.23
N VAL A 61 14.07 5.71 -6.89
CA VAL A 61 14.87 6.20 -8.02
C VAL A 61 14.33 5.63 -9.31
N LEU A 62 13.86 6.50 -10.18
CA LEU A 62 13.41 6.11 -11.52
C LEU A 62 14.56 6.28 -12.53
N VAL A 63 14.57 5.45 -13.55
CA VAL A 63 15.59 5.48 -14.60
C VAL A 63 14.93 5.48 -15.97
N ASP A 64 15.37 6.38 -16.86
CA ASP A 64 14.94 6.40 -18.24
C ASP A 64 15.78 5.48 -19.14
N GLU A 65 15.42 5.44 -20.42
CA GLU A 65 16.11 4.62 -21.44
C GLU A 65 17.56 5.07 -21.68
N ASP A 66 17.88 6.33 -21.42
CA ASP A 66 19.22 6.90 -21.57
C ASP A 66 20.09 6.72 -20.30
N GLY A 67 19.52 6.12 -19.23
CA GLY A 67 20.21 5.89 -17.98
C GLY A 67 20.22 7.10 -17.03
N LYS A 68 19.41 8.13 -17.28
CA LYS A 68 19.27 9.29 -16.42
C LYS A 68 18.39 8.97 -15.20
N PHE A 69 18.75 9.49 -14.04
CA PHE A 69 18.07 9.23 -12.78
C PHE A 69 17.11 10.35 -12.40
N TYR A 70 15.99 9.95 -11.82
CA TYR A 70 14.96 10.85 -11.27
C TYR A 70 14.59 10.36 -9.87
N LEU A 71 14.50 11.28 -8.91
CA LEU A 71 14.12 10.97 -7.54
C LEU A 71 12.61 11.24 -7.35
N VAL A 72 11.88 10.26 -6.86
CA VAL A 72 10.46 10.44 -6.49
C VAL A 72 10.37 11.17 -5.17
N THR A 73 9.57 12.21 -5.13
CA THR A 73 9.24 12.98 -3.92
C THR A 73 7.74 12.97 -3.71
N SER A 74 7.30 12.47 -2.54
CA SER A 74 5.90 12.52 -2.14
C SER A 74 5.50 13.93 -1.78
N LEU A 75 4.50 14.46 -2.49
CA LEU A 75 3.93 15.77 -2.15
C LEU A 75 3.08 15.65 -0.89
N PRO A 76 3.04 16.71 -0.05
CA PRO A 76 2.03 16.82 0.99
C PRO A 76 0.64 16.89 0.37
N GLU A 77 -0.31 16.19 0.99
CA GLU A 77 -1.71 16.17 0.58
C GLU A 77 -2.62 16.18 1.81
N ASN A 78 -3.88 16.55 1.63
CA ASN A 78 -4.82 16.59 2.74
C ASN A 78 -5.18 15.18 3.17
N ILE A 79 -4.91 14.89 4.43
CA ILE A 79 -5.16 13.58 5.04
C ILE A 79 -5.96 13.72 6.33
N LEU A 80 -6.60 12.63 6.73
CA LEU A 80 -7.09 12.44 8.08
C LEU A 80 -6.04 11.66 8.88
N LYS A 81 -5.64 12.22 10.00
CA LYS A 81 -4.87 11.50 11.01
C LYS A 81 -5.82 10.98 12.09
N VAL A 82 -5.76 9.69 12.31
CA VAL A 82 -6.56 8.95 13.27
C VAL A 82 -5.66 8.51 14.41
N SER A 83 -6.01 8.85 15.64
CA SER A 83 -5.25 8.49 16.82
C SER A 83 -6.15 8.04 17.97
N SER A 84 -5.59 7.28 18.89
CA SER A 84 -6.29 6.89 20.13
C SER A 84 -5.28 6.50 21.21
N PRO A 85 -5.50 6.89 22.47
CA PRO A 85 -4.75 6.35 23.59
C PRO A 85 -5.06 4.87 23.82
N ASN A 86 -6.22 4.39 23.36
CA ASN A 86 -6.62 2.99 23.40
C ASN A 86 -6.23 2.28 22.09
N ARG A 87 -5.20 1.44 22.17
CA ARG A 87 -4.72 0.66 21.01
C ARG A 87 -5.80 -0.20 20.37
N LEU A 88 -6.71 -0.79 21.16
CA LEU A 88 -7.79 -1.61 20.62
C LEU A 88 -8.74 -0.80 19.74
N SER A 89 -9.04 0.46 20.11
CA SER A 89 -9.86 1.35 19.28
C SER A 89 -9.18 1.66 17.95
N LEU A 90 -7.85 1.90 17.96
CA LEU A 90 -7.08 2.13 16.74
C LEU A 90 -7.02 0.89 15.85
N MET A 91 -6.86 -0.31 16.43
CA MET A 91 -6.89 -1.58 15.69
C MET A 91 -8.27 -1.84 15.05
N ARG A 92 -9.36 -1.50 15.77
CA ARG A 92 -10.74 -1.57 15.22
C ARG A 92 -10.92 -0.60 14.06
N ALA A 93 -10.40 0.62 14.18
CA ALA A 93 -10.42 1.60 13.09
C ALA A 93 -9.70 1.06 11.84
N ALA A 94 -8.48 0.50 12.00
CA ALA A 94 -7.73 -0.12 10.91
C ALA A 94 -8.52 -1.27 10.27
N TYR A 95 -9.15 -2.15 11.07
CA TYR A 95 -9.99 -3.24 10.58
C TYR A 95 -11.16 -2.73 9.73
N HIS A 96 -11.89 -1.72 10.21
CA HIS A 96 -13.04 -1.19 9.47
C HIS A 96 -12.66 -0.45 8.19
N LEU A 97 -11.51 0.23 8.17
CA LEU A 97 -10.95 0.87 6.97
C LEU A 97 -10.47 -0.19 5.97
N GLY A 98 -9.76 -1.22 6.44
CA GLY A 98 -9.29 -2.33 5.59
C GLY A 98 -10.43 -3.09 4.92
N ASN A 99 -11.53 -3.36 5.64
CA ASN A 99 -12.72 -3.98 5.06
C ASN A 99 -13.41 -3.15 3.97
N ARG A 100 -13.10 -1.86 3.90
CA ARG A 100 -13.59 -0.95 2.84
C ARG A 100 -12.55 -0.73 1.75
N HIS A 101 -11.43 -1.45 1.81
CA HIS A 101 -10.30 -1.29 0.89
C HIS A 101 -9.75 0.14 0.82
N ILE A 102 -9.85 0.88 1.92
CA ILE A 102 -9.30 2.22 2.01
C ILE A 102 -7.78 2.13 2.17
N PRO A 103 -6.98 2.78 1.32
CA PRO A 103 -5.55 2.89 1.52
C PRO A 103 -5.25 3.60 2.84
N ILE A 104 -4.47 2.98 3.71
CA ILE A 104 -4.06 3.53 5.00
C ILE A 104 -2.55 3.45 5.17
N GLU A 105 -1.96 4.51 5.72
CA GLU A 105 -0.62 4.49 6.27
C GLU A 105 -0.72 4.13 7.74
N VAL A 106 0.06 3.13 8.16
CA VAL A 106 0.01 2.61 9.54
C VAL A 106 1.25 3.06 10.30
N GLY A 107 1.05 3.91 11.30
CA GLY A 107 2.09 4.32 12.24
C GLY A 107 1.97 3.61 13.58
N LEU A 108 2.93 3.87 14.48
CA LEU A 108 2.95 3.24 15.81
C LEU A 108 1.70 3.56 16.65
N ASN A 109 1.19 4.79 16.55
CA ASN A 109 0.08 5.29 17.36
C ASN A 109 -0.94 6.08 16.53
N TYR A 110 -0.91 5.94 15.21
CA TYR A 110 -1.81 6.63 14.30
C TYR A 110 -2.06 5.83 13.04
N LEU A 111 -3.15 6.20 12.35
CA LEU A 111 -3.39 5.84 10.96
C LEU A 111 -3.55 7.13 10.17
N HIS A 112 -3.07 7.15 8.94
CA HIS A 112 -3.38 8.19 7.97
C HIS A 112 -4.22 7.61 6.84
N LEU A 113 -5.14 8.40 6.31
CA LEU A 113 -5.92 8.11 5.12
C LEU A 113 -6.23 9.39 4.38
N GLU A 114 -6.61 9.31 3.11
CA GLU A 114 -7.07 10.48 2.36
C GLU A 114 -8.28 11.13 3.04
N GLU A 115 -8.41 12.44 2.90
CA GLU A 115 -9.51 13.20 3.50
C GLU A 115 -10.86 12.76 2.91
N ASP A 116 -11.71 12.19 3.76
CA ASP A 116 -13.08 11.77 3.44
C ASP A 116 -14.00 12.08 4.63
N PRO A 117 -15.04 12.92 4.47
CA PRO A 117 -15.92 13.30 5.57
C PRO A 117 -16.76 12.16 6.09
N VAL A 118 -17.15 11.19 5.26
CA VAL A 118 -17.95 10.03 5.68
C VAL A 118 -17.11 9.10 6.54
N LEU A 119 -15.85 8.87 6.12
CA LEU A 119 -14.91 8.08 6.91
C LEU A 119 -14.55 8.78 8.22
N ALA A 120 -14.39 10.11 8.20
CA ALA A 120 -14.14 10.88 9.42
C ALA A 120 -15.26 10.72 10.45
N ASP A 121 -16.51 10.77 10.03
CA ASP A 121 -17.66 10.61 10.93
C ASP A 121 -17.79 9.16 11.44
N MET A 122 -17.57 8.17 10.60
CA MET A 122 -17.51 6.77 11.03
C MET A 122 -16.41 6.54 12.08
N LEU A 123 -15.24 7.09 11.88
CA LEU A 123 -14.11 6.95 12.80
C LEU A 123 -14.38 7.62 14.16
N LYS A 124 -14.98 8.82 14.17
CA LYS A 124 -15.42 9.47 15.40
C LYS A 124 -16.44 8.63 16.17
N GLN A 125 -17.37 7.96 15.48
CA GLN A 125 -18.32 7.05 16.09
C GLN A 125 -17.65 5.82 16.73
N LEU A 126 -16.49 5.40 16.22
CA LEU A 126 -15.67 4.35 16.84
C LEU A 126 -14.90 4.82 18.08
N GLY A 127 -15.00 6.09 18.43
CA GLY A 127 -14.36 6.67 19.61
C GLY A 127 -12.85 6.92 19.43
N VAL A 128 -12.40 7.12 18.21
CA VAL A 128 -11.03 7.56 17.90
C VAL A 128 -11.01 9.06 17.59
N GLU A 129 -9.87 9.68 17.85
CA GLU A 129 -9.63 11.08 17.48
C GLU A 129 -9.31 11.19 16.00
N VAL A 130 -9.87 12.18 15.32
CA VAL A 130 -9.67 12.43 13.89
C VAL A 130 -9.32 13.90 13.69
N THR A 131 -8.12 14.16 13.17
CA THR A 131 -7.65 15.51 12.82
C THR A 131 -7.31 15.59 11.33
N LYS A 132 -7.40 16.80 10.76
CA LYS A 132 -6.97 17.07 9.39
C LYS A 132 -5.54 17.58 9.41
N GLU A 133 -4.69 16.98 8.59
CA GLU A 133 -3.30 17.38 8.43
C GLU A 133 -2.94 17.45 6.94
N CYS A 134 -1.86 18.15 6.62
CA CYS A 134 -1.30 18.20 5.26
C CYS A 134 0.10 17.61 5.30
N LEU A 135 0.22 16.34 4.94
CA LEU A 135 1.46 15.57 5.04
C LEU A 135 1.65 14.70 3.79
N ALA A 136 2.89 14.27 3.56
CA ALA A 136 3.16 13.22 2.59
C ALA A 136 2.45 11.93 3.04
N PHE A 137 1.75 11.28 2.11
CA PHE A 137 0.96 10.08 2.39
C PHE A 137 1.58 8.85 1.74
N GLU A 138 1.94 7.86 2.55
CA GLU A 138 2.62 6.63 2.13
C GLU A 138 1.87 5.39 2.63
N PRO A 139 0.67 5.09 2.08
CA PRO A 139 -0.14 3.99 2.58
C PRO A 139 0.53 2.62 2.37
N GLU A 140 0.13 1.66 3.19
CA GLU A 140 0.61 0.28 3.13
C GLU A 140 0.39 -0.34 1.75
N HIS A 141 1.29 -1.24 1.39
CA HIS A 141 1.07 -2.13 0.25
C HIS A 141 0.10 -3.25 0.65
N GLY A 142 -0.71 -3.71 -0.30
CA GLY A 142 -1.46 -4.94 -0.11
C GLY A 142 -0.53 -6.10 0.25
N ALA A 143 -0.94 -6.92 1.22
CA ALA A 143 -0.13 -8.02 1.75
C ALA A 143 0.28 -9.07 0.70
N TYR A 144 -0.40 -9.11 -0.42
CA TYR A 144 -0.21 -10.11 -1.48
C TYR A 144 0.63 -9.63 -2.68
N GLY A 145 1.36 -8.53 -2.56
CA GLY A 145 2.39 -8.12 -3.56
C GLY A 145 1.93 -7.90 -5.00
N GLY A 146 0.63 -7.97 -5.26
CA GLY A 146 0.01 -7.72 -6.56
C GLY A 146 -0.82 -6.45 -6.49
N GLY A 147 -0.62 -5.55 -7.44
CA GLY A 147 -1.33 -4.28 -7.47
C GLY A 147 -2.84 -4.46 -7.36
N HIS A 148 -3.46 -3.57 -6.58
CA HIS A 148 -4.90 -3.53 -6.41
C HIS A 148 -5.59 -3.44 -7.78
N LYS A 149 -6.21 -4.52 -8.20
CA LYS A 149 -7.22 -4.48 -9.25
C LYS A 149 -8.49 -3.89 -8.63
N HIS A 150 -8.71 -2.60 -8.80
CA HIS A 150 -10.04 -2.04 -8.66
C HIS A 150 -10.88 -2.54 -9.82
N GLY A 151 -11.68 -3.55 -9.59
CA GLY A 151 -12.62 -4.09 -10.55
C GLY A 151 -13.34 -5.24 -9.87
N HIS A 152 -14.65 -5.24 -9.94
CA HIS A 152 -15.47 -6.43 -9.76
C HIS A 152 -14.97 -7.48 -10.75
N ASP A 153 -14.05 -8.35 -10.35
CA ASP A 153 -13.56 -9.37 -11.26
C ASP A 153 -13.16 -10.65 -10.53
N GLU A 154 -13.33 -11.73 -11.26
CA GLU A 154 -13.17 -13.16 -10.98
C GLU A 154 -11.96 -13.58 -10.13
N SER A 155 -10.98 -12.69 -9.97
CA SER A 155 -9.77 -12.95 -9.15
C SER A 155 -10.04 -13.05 -7.64
N PHE A 156 -11.15 -12.46 -7.12
CA PHE A 156 -11.49 -12.59 -5.70
C PHE A 156 -11.84 -14.04 -5.35
N ALA A 157 -12.49 -14.75 -6.28
CA ALA A 157 -12.81 -16.16 -6.10
C ALA A 157 -11.55 -17.04 -6.13
N GLU A 158 -10.55 -16.71 -6.97
CA GLU A 158 -9.29 -17.44 -7.05
C GLU A 158 -8.43 -17.20 -5.79
N ASP A 159 -8.31 -15.95 -5.33
CA ASP A 159 -7.55 -15.60 -4.12
C ASP A 159 -8.20 -16.18 -2.86
N TYR A 160 -9.54 -16.21 -2.80
CA TYR A 160 -10.28 -16.86 -1.73
C TYR A 160 -10.10 -18.38 -1.75
N ALA A 161 -10.11 -19.00 -2.93
CA ALA A 161 -9.87 -20.43 -3.08
C ALA A 161 -8.43 -20.82 -2.66
N VAL A 162 -7.42 -20.01 -3.00
CA VAL A 162 -6.04 -20.20 -2.56
C VAL A 162 -5.93 -20.07 -1.03
N ALA A 163 -6.52 -19.03 -0.44
CA ALA A 163 -6.53 -18.88 1.00
C ALA A 163 -7.22 -20.03 1.73
N GLN A 164 -8.33 -20.52 1.17
CA GLN A 164 -9.06 -21.65 1.73
C GLN A 164 -8.28 -22.95 1.60
N SER A 165 -7.60 -23.22 0.49
CA SER A 165 -6.76 -24.39 0.29
C SER A 165 -5.56 -24.43 1.27
N VAL A 166 -4.97 -23.27 1.58
CA VAL A 166 -3.90 -23.17 2.59
C VAL A 166 -4.45 -23.44 3.98
N PHE A 167 -5.64 -22.93 4.30
CA PHE A 167 -6.28 -23.18 5.60
C PHE A 167 -6.65 -24.67 5.79
N GLU A 168 -7.18 -25.32 4.75
CA GLU A 168 -7.53 -26.74 4.77
C GLU A 168 -6.30 -27.64 4.86
N SER A 169 -5.17 -27.26 4.24
CA SER A 169 -3.93 -28.03 4.30
C SER A 169 -3.29 -28.09 5.70
N HIS A 170 -3.65 -27.15 6.59
CA HIS A 170 -3.18 -27.09 7.97
C HIS A 170 -4.15 -27.76 8.98
N HIS A 171 -5.33 -28.19 8.53
CA HIS A 171 -6.34 -28.84 9.37
C HIS A 171 -6.59 -30.28 8.93
N HIS A 172 -5.57 -31.14 9.00
CA HIS A 172 -5.80 -32.58 9.01
C HIS A 172 -6.22 -33.00 10.41
N PRO A 173 -7.44 -33.51 10.61
CA PRO A 173 -7.80 -34.11 11.88
C PRO A 173 -6.96 -35.39 12.08
N HIS A 174 -6.24 -35.44 13.18
CA HIS A 174 -5.63 -36.69 13.64
C HIS A 174 -6.75 -37.71 13.85
N HIS A 175 -6.82 -38.73 12.97
CA HIS A 175 -7.63 -39.90 13.21
C HIS A 175 -7.06 -40.62 14.41
N GLY A 176 -7.83 -40.62 15.50
CA GLY A 176 -7.52 -41.37 16.71
C GLY A 176 -7.46 -42.88 16.42
N HIS A 177 -6.37 -43.48 16.83
CA HIS A 177 -6.24 -44.94 16.88
C HIS A 177 -7.20 -45.46 17.97
N THR A 178 -8.23 -46.20 17.57
CA THR A 178 -9.02 -47.07 18.44
C THR A 178 -8.20 -48.27 18.77
N HIS A 179 -7.76 -48.43 20.01
CA HIS A 179 -7.24 -49.67 20.54
C HIS A 179 -8.42 -50.55 20.97
N ASP A 180 -8.68 -51.57 20.17
CA ASP A 180 -9.50 -52.72 20.59
C ASP A 180 -8.69 -53.54 21.58
N HIS A 181 -9.15 -53.64 22.84
CA HIS A 181 -8.70 -54.59 23.81
C HIS A 181 -9.75 -55.71 23.90
N ASP A 182 -9.52 -56.76 23.14
CA ASP A 182 -10.15 -58.07 23.37
C ASP A 182 -9.52 -58.72 24.61
N HIS A 183 -10.32 -59.02 25.62
CA HIS A 183 -10.01 -59.94 26.70
C HIS A 183 -11.01 -61.07 26.69
N PRO A 184 -10.53 -62.32 26.55
CA PRO A 184 -11.39 -63.47 26.74
C PRO A 184 -11.37 -63.87 28.21
N HIS A 185 -12.55 -64.06 28.81
CA HIS A 185 -12.94 -65.10 29.78
C HIS A 185 -14.43 -65.01 30.04
#